data_7b649cf5ed576e853f56b376b631d859
#
_entry.id   7b649cf5ed576e853f56b376b631d859
#
_cell.length_a   1.000
_cell.length_b   1.000
_cell.length_c   1.000
_cell.angle_alpha   90.00
_cell.angle_beta   90.00
_cell.angle_gamma   90.00
#
_symmetry.space_group_name_H-M   'P 1'
#
loop_
_entity.id
_entity.type
_entity.pdbx_description
1 polymer ?
#
loop_
_entity_poly.entity_id
_entity_poly.type
_entity_poly.pdbx_seq_one_letter_code
_entity_poly.pdbx_strand_id
1 'polypeptide(L)'
;MNAEDDIIVSENAPSSVGAYPHARRVGDFLFLSGVGPRQPKTNEIPGGPIEDNEGKRLDYDIKAQTKACIENVKTILESSGASLENVVDVTSFLIDMKRDFEGYNEIYGEYFSSIQATRTTLEISALPTPIAVEMKVIAKIKN
;
A
#
# COMPACT_ATOMS: atom_id res chain seq x y z
N MET A 1 0.25 9.69 26.81
CA MET A 1 -0.55 8.83 25.91
C MET A 1 -0.06 7.40 26.04
N ASN A 2 -0.99 6.45 26.15
CA ASN A 2 -0.70 5.03 26.26
C ASN A 2 -0.28 4.48 24.89
N ALA A 3 0.71 3.58 24.83
CA ALA A 3 1.19 2.98 23.60
C ALA A 3 0.06 2.24 22.83
N GLU A 4 -0.94 1.71 23.54
CA GLU A 4 -2.08 1.02 22.93
C GLU A 4 -2.96 1.96 22.11
N ASP A 5 -3.05 3.23 22.48
CA ASP A 5 -3.87 4.22 21.78
C ASP A 5 -3.25 4.62 20.43
N ASP A 6 -1.98 4.27 20.23
CA ASP A 6 -1.23 4.60 19.03
C ASP A 6 -1.24 3.49 17.98
N ILE A 7 -1.77 2.33 18.35
CA ILE A 7 -1.79 1.14 17.48
C ILE A 7 -3.13 1.06 16.75
N ILE A 8 -3.08 1.00 15.42
CA ILE A 8 -4.28 0.95 14.59
C ILE A 8 -4.34 -0.36 13.83
N VAL A 9 -5.46 -1.08 14.02
CA VAL A 9 -5.78 -2.29 13.26
C VAL A 9 -7.11 -2.04 12.58
N SER A 10 -7.14 -2.13 11.26
CA SER A 10 -8.35 -1.90 10.47
C SER A 10 -8.95 -3.23 10.02
N GLU A 11 -10.21 -3.46 10.35
CA GLU A 11 -10.93 -4.64 9.89
C GLU A 11 -11.29 -4.57 8.40
N ASN A 12 -11.22 -3.37 7.84
CA ASN A 12 -11.56 -3.12 6.44
C ASN A 12 -10.34 -3.20 5.50
N ALA A 13 -9.16 -3.46 6.06
CA ALA A 13 -7.93 -3.66 5.30
C ALA A 13 -7.54 -5.14 5.32
N PRO A 14 -6.69 -5.59 4.37
CA PRO A 14 -6.18 -6.96 4.39
C PRO A 14 -5.46 -7.26 5.70
N SER A 15 -5.62 -8.48 6.21
CA SER A 15 -4.91 -8.90 7.43
C SER A 15 -3.41 -8.87 7.23
N SER A 16 -2.68 -8.46 8.27
CA SER A 16 -1.23 -8.47 8.26
C SER A 16 -0.68 -9.88 8.10
N VAL A 17 0.40 -10.02 7.32
CA VAL A 17 1.06 -11.31 7.10
C VAL A 17 2.14 -11.60 8.15
N GLY A 18 2.17 -10.86 9.22
CA GLY A 18 3.13 -11.01 10.32
C GLY A 18 2.68 -10.26 11.57
N ALA A 19 3.57 -10.15 12.53
CA ALA A 19 3.28 -9.57 13.84
C ALA A 19 3.44 -8.04 13.83
N TYR A 20 2.53 -7.36 13.14
CA TYR A 20 2.55 -5.89 13.06
C TYR A 20 1.15 -5.32 12.82
N PRO A 21 0.86 -4.11 13.29
CA PRO A 21 -0.42 -3.44 13.05
C PRO A 21 -0.46 -2.85 11.64
N HIS A 22 -1.61 -2.36 11.22
CA HIS A 22 -1.75 -1.64 9.96
C HIS A 22 -1.06 -0.28 10.01
N ALA A 23 -1.15 0.40 11.15
CA ALA A 23 -0.52 1.70 11.34
C ALA A 23 -0.18 1.94 12.79
N ARG A 24 0.73 2.88 13.00
CA ARG A 24 1.09 3.35 14.34
C ARG A 24 1.24 4.87 14.32
N ARG A 25 0.63 5.51 15.30
CA ARG A 25 0.74 6.95 15.47
C ARG A 25 1.90 7.28 16.39
N VAL A 26 2.73 8.25 16.00
CA VAL A 26 3.80 8.80 16.83
C VAL A 26 3.74 10.31 16.69
N GLY A 27 3.30 10.99 17.76
CA GLY A 27 3.07 12.44 17.70
C GLY A 27 1.99 12.75 16.65
N ASP A 28 2.32 13.61 15.70
CA ASP A 28 1.41 13.99 14.62
C ASP A 28 1.55 13.11 13.38
N PHE A 29 2.41 12.09 13.43
CA PHE A 29 2.69 11.25 12.27
C PHE A 29 2.04 9.88 12.40
N LEU A 30 1.58 9.37 11.26
CA LEU A 30 1.12 7.99 11.10
C LEU A 30 2.15 7.26 10.25
N PHE A 31 2.61 6.13 10.76
CA PHE A 31 3.49 5.22 10.04
C PHE A 31 2.67 4.00 9.66
N LEU A 32 2.45 3.79 8.38
CA LEU A 32 1.76 2.59 7.91
C LEU A 32 2.77 1.47 7.68
N SER A 33 2.39 0.25 8.00
CA SER A 33 3.12 -0.92 7.55
C SER A 33 2.99 -1.02 6.04
N GLY A 34 3.85 -1.79 5.38
CA GLY A 34 3.75 -1.98 3.93
C GLY A 34 2.38 -2.47 3.51
N VAL A 35 1.80 -1.85 2.49
CA VAL A 35 0.44 -2.12 2.02
C VAL A 35 0.48 -2.62 0.59
N GLY A 36 -0.15 -3.76 0.34
CA GLY A 36 -0.28 -4.34 -0.99
C GLY A 36 -1.71 -4.30 -1.51
N PRO A 37 -1.96 -4.90 -2.67
CA PRO A 37 -3.27 -4.87 -3.32
C PRO A 37 -4.26 -5.94 -2.88
N ARG A 38 -3.90 -6.86 -1.99
CA ARG A 38 -4.81 -7.93 -1.57
C ARG A 38 -6.10 -7.36 -1.01
N GLN A 39 -7.23 -7.97 -1.35
CA GLN A 39 -8.51 -7.54 -0.82
C GLN A 39 -8.73 -8.11 0.59
N PRO A 40 -9.41 -7.34 1.47
CA PRO A 40 -9.74 -7.86 2.80
C PRO A 40 -10.66 -9.06 2.69
N LYS A 41 -10.57 -9.99 3.66
CA LYS A 41 -11.39 -11.20 3.80
C LYS A 41 -11.12 -12.28 2.75
N THR A 42 -10.98 -11.94 1.48
CA THR A 42 -10.79 -12.93 0.39
C THR A 42 -9.34 -13.15 0.01
N ASN A 43 -8.47 -12.17 0.28
CA ASN A 43 -7.08 -12.14 -0.18
C ASN A 43 -6.92 -12.14 -1.69
N GLU A 44 -7.99 -11.89 -2.43
CA GLU A 44 -7.91 -11.77 -3.89
C GLU A 44 -6.99 -10.61 -4.27
N ILE A 45 -6.26 -10.78 -5.36
CA ILE A 45 -5.39 -9.75 -5.91
C ILE A 45 -6.04 -9.20 -7.17
N PRO A 46 -6.58 -7.97 -7.15
CA PRO A 46 -7.13 -7.36 -8.36
C PRO A 46 -6.10 -7.32 -9.47
N GLY A 47 -6.50 -7.67 -10.68
CA GLY A 47 -5.59 -7.79 -11.81
C GLY A 47 -4.84 -9.11 -11.87
N GLY A 48 -5.02 -9.98 -10.88
CA GLY A 48 -4.41 -11.30 -10.79
C GLY A 48 -3.05 -11.29 -10.08
N PRO A 49 -2.63 -12.45 -9.54
CA PRO A 49 -1.31 -12.60 -8.94
C PRO A 49 -0.21 -12.61 -10.02
N ILE A 50 1.03 -12.36 -9.61
CA ILE A 50 2.17 -12.35 -10.53
C ILE A 50 2.63 -13.75 -10.93
N GLU A 51 2.25 -14.74 -10.16
CA GLU A 51 2.65 -16.13 -10.40
C GLU A 51 1.61 -17.10 -9.83
N ASP A 52 1.61 -18.31 -10.36
CA ASP A 52 0.74 -19.37 -9.85
C ASP A 52 1.41 -20.11 -8.67
N ASN A 53 0.72 -21.14 -8.15
CA ASN A 53 1.22 -21.91 -7.00
C ASN A 53 2.50 -22.71 -7.31
N GLU A 54 2.87 -22.84 -8.59
CA GLU A 54 4.08 -23.52 -9.02
C GLU A 54 5.22 -22.53 -9.32
N GLY A 55 4.98 -21.24 -9.09
CA GLY A 55 5.96 -20.20 -9.35
C GLY A 55 6.06 -19.75 -10.80
N LYS A 56 5.12 -20.18 -11.64
CA LYS A 56 5.10 -19.75 -13.04
C LYS A 56 4.55 -18.35 -13.15
N ARG A 57 5.27 -17.45 -13.85
CA ARG A 57 4.85 -16.07 -14.05
C ARG A 57 3.55 -16.00 -14.84
N LEU A 58 2.62 -15.17 -14.33
CA LEU A 58 1.33 -14.91 -14.96
C LEU A 58 1.30 -13.50 -15.54
N ASP A 59 0.39 -13.26 -16.46
CA ASP A 59 0.13 -11.93 -16.97
C ASP A 59 -0.86 -11.24 -16.05
N TYR A 60 -0.36 -10.29 -15.27
CA TYR A 60 -1.16 -9.53 -14.30
C TYR A 60 -1.36 -8.09 -14.76
N ASP A 61 -2.37 -7.41 -14.18
CA ASP A 61 -2.68 -6.02 -14.49
C ASP A 61 -2.12 -5.11 -13.41
N ILE A 62 -1.02 -4.42 -13.70
CA ILE A 62 -0.40 -3.51 -12.74
C ILE A 62 -1.29 -2.33 -12.38
N LYS A 63 -2.09 -1.83 -13.31
CA LYS A 63 -3.00 -0.71 -13.02
C LYS A 63 -4.05 -1.12 -11.99
N ALA A 64 -4.65 -2.28 -12.14
CA ALA A 64 -5.62 -2.81 -11.19
C ALA A 64 -4.97 -3.05 -9.83
N GLN A 65 -3.77 -3.61 -9.79
CA GLN A 65 -3.04 -3.83 -8.54
C GLN A 65 -2.69 -2.51 -7.86
N THR A 66 -2.21 -1.53 -8.62
CA THR A 66 -1.83 -0.22 -8.06
C THR A 66 -3.05 0.50 -7.47
N LYS A 67 -4.17 0.48 -8.18
CA LYS A 67 -5.41 1.07 -7.67
C LYS A 67 -5.83 0.40 -6.37
N ALA A 68 -5.86 -0.93 -6.34
CA ALA A 68 -6.24 -1.67 -5.13
C ALA A 68 -5.30 -1.38 -3.96
N CYS A 69 -4.00 -1.28 -4.22
CA CYS A 69 -3.00 -0.92 -3.22
C CYS A 69 -3.29 0.44 -2.61
N ILE A 70 -3.53 1.46 -3.44
CA ILE A 70 -3.82 2.82 -2.96
C ILE A 70 -5.15 2.87 -2.22
N GLU A 71 -6.17 2.15 -2.68
CA GLU A 71 -7.45 2.06 -1.97
C GLU A 71 -7.29 1.42 -0.58
N ASN A 72 -6.41 0.42 -0.44
CA ASN A 72 -6.09 -0.16 0.87
C ASN A 72 -5.36 0.84 1.77
N VAL A 73 -4.42 1.62 1.22
CA VAL A 73 -3.76 2.71 1.95
C VAL A 73 -4.80 3.71 2.46
N LYS A 74 -5.71 4.12 1.59
CA LYS A 74 -6.80 5.04 1.92
C LYS A 74 -7.65 4.50 3.07
N THR A 75 -8.03 3.24 3.01
CA THR A 75 -8.83 2.58 4.06
C THR A 75 -8.12 2.63 5.42
N ILE A 76 -6.82 2.32 5.45
CA ILE A 76 -6.04 2.37 6.70
C ILE A 76 -5.95 3.80 7.24
N LEU A 77 -5.70 4.78 6.37
CA LEU A 77 -5.66 6.18 6.77
C LEU A 77 -6.99 6.63 7.36
N GLU A 78 -8.11 6.29 6.72
CA GLU A 78 -9.44 6.66 7.20
C GLU A 78 -9.76 5.97 8.54
N SER A 79 -9.35 4.73 8.71
CA SER A 79 -9.47 4.04 10.01
C SER A 79 -8.63 4.70 11.11
N SER A 80 -7.62 5.47 10.71
CA SER A 80 -6.72 6.16 11.63
C SER A 80 -7.15 7.63 11.88
N GLY A 81 -8.26 8.06 11.30
CA GLY A 81 -8.72 9.45 11.42
C GLY A 81 -8.03 10.42 10.46
N ALA A 82 -7.43 9.91 9.39
CA ALA A 82 -6.72 10.71 8.39
C ALA A 82 -7.31 10.46 6.99
N SER A 83 -6.65 10.96 5.97
CA SER A 83 -7.04 10.74 4.58
C SER A 83 -5.78 10.74 3.69
N LEU A 84 -5.95 10.42 2.42
CA LEU A 84 -4.84 10.47 1.45
C LEU A 84 -4.18 11.85 1.39
N GLU A 85 -4.94 12.92 1.61
CA GLU A 85 -4.40 14.29 1.61
C GLU A 85 -3.36 14.53 2.70
N ASN A 86 -3.35 13.70 3.74
CA ASN A 86 -2.40 13.80 4.84
C ASN A 86 -1.06 13.10 4.55
N VAL A 87 -0.94 12.38 3.43
CA VAL A 87 0.27 11.66 3.08
C VAL A 87 1.40 12.63 2.75
N VAL A 88 2.56 12.42 3.35
CA VAL A 88 3.75 13.26 3.14
C VAL A 88 4.88 12.52 2.43
N ASP A 89 4.93 11.19 2.56
CA ASP A 89 6.00 10.40 1.93
C ASP A 89 5.50 9.02 1.54
N VAL A 90 5.90 8.58 0.35
CA VAL A 90 5.56 7.27 -0.21
C VAL A 90 6.83 6.60 -0.71
N THR A 91 7.03 5.36 -0.29
CA THR A 91 8.01 4.47 -0.90
C THR A 91 7.26 3.36 -1.60
N SER A 92 7.43 3.24 -2.90
CA SER A 92 6.76 2.21 -3.70
C SER A 92 7.76 1.15 -4.12
N PHE A 93 7.35 -0.11 -3.98
CA PHE A 93 8.14 -1.28 -4.34
C PHE A 93 7.48 -1.98 -5.50
N LEU A 94 8.22 -2.16 -6.60
CA LEU A 94 7.79 -2.89 -7.79
C LEU A 94 8.68 -4.11 -7.99
N ILE A 95 8.16 -5.17 -8.57
CA ILE A 95 8.97 -6.36 -8.87
C ILE A 95 9.47 -6.39 -10.31
N ASP A 96 8.91 -5.55 -11.17
CA ASP A 96 9.32 -5.47 -12.58
C ASP A 96 9.16 -4.02 -13.07
N MET A 97 10.18 -3.23 -12.87
CA MET A 97 10.14 -1.79 -13.18
C MET A 97 9.88 -1.53 -14.67
N LYS A 98 10.54 -2.25 -15.55
CA LYS A 98 10.38 -2.03 -17.01
C LYS A 98 8.97 -2.32 -17.49
N ARG A 99 8.37 -3.39 -16.99
CA ARG A 99 7.03 -3.78 -17.36
C ARG A 99 5.98 -2.85 -16.76
N ASP A 100 6.17 -2.46 -15.51
CA ASP A 100 5.09 -1.92 -14.67
C ASP A 100 5.13 -0.43 -14.40
N PHE A 101 6.28 0.24 -14.55
CA PHE A 101 6.42 1.62 -14.08
C PHE A 101 5.41 2.58 -14.73
N GLU A 102 5.21 2.48 -16.04
CA GLU A 102 4.32 3.40 -16.75
C GLU A 102 2.88 3.28 -16.25
N GLY A 103 2.35 2.05 -16.16
CA GLY A 103 0.99 1.82 -15.65
C GLY A 103 0.82 2.19 -14.19
N TYR A 104 1.79 1.80 -13.36
CA TYR A 104 1.83 2.21 -11.96
C TYR A 104 1.82 3.73 -11.82
N ASN A 105 2.68 4.40 -12.55
CA ASN A 105 2.85 5.85 -12.46
C ASN A 105 1.59 6.61 -12.89
N GLU A 106 0.89 6.11 -13.89
CA GLU A 106 -0.38 6.70 -14.35
C GLU A 106 -1.42 6.67 -13.23
N ILE A 107 -1.63 5.50 -12.61
CA ILE A 107 -2.61 5.35 -11.52
C ILE A 107 -2.17 6.14 -10.29
N TYR A 108 -0.89 6.10 -9.93
CA TYR A 108 -0.35 6.90 -8.84
C TYR A 108 -0.68 8.39 -9.03
N GLY A 109 -0.49 8.91 -10.25
CA GLY A 109 -0.78 10.30 -10.57
C GLY A 109 -2.25 10.67 -10.38
N GLU A 110 -3.18 9.76 -10.68
CA GLU A 110 -4.60 10.00 -10.49
C GLU A 110 -4.95 10.28 -9.02
N TYR A 111 -4.25 9.64 -8.08
CA TYR A 111 -4.53 9.81 -6.64
C TYR A 111 -3.67 10.87 -5.98
N PHE A 112 -2.42 11.03 -6.38
CA PHE A 112 -1.43 11.78 -5.61
C PHE A 112 -0.96 13.09 -6.25
N SER A 113 -1.35 13.41 -7.48
CA SER A 113 -0.85 14.61 -8.16
C SER A 113 -1.12 15.90 -7.38
N SER A 114 -2.27 16.04 -6.76
CA SER A 114 -2.63 17.23 -5.99
C SER A 114 -2.08 17.19 -4.55
N ILE A 115 -1.66 16.03 -4.08
CA ILE A 115 -1.20 15.84 -2.69
C ILE A 115 0.26 16.27 -2.53
N GLN A 116 1.08 16.05 -3.54
CA GLN A 116 2.49 16.42 -3.58
C GLN A 116 3.32 15.75 -2.48
N ALA A 117 3.03 14.47 -2.21
CA ALA A 117 3.87 13.66 -1.33
C ALA A 117 5.24 13.42 -1.99
N THR A 118 6.28 13.37 -1.18
CA THR A 118 7.58 12.92 -1.69
C THR A 118 7.48 11.42 -2.01
N ARG A 119 8.24 10.96 -3.00
CA ARG A 119 8.17 9.55 -3.43
C ARG A 119 9.52 9.00 -3.82
N THR A 120 9.76 7.76 -3.42
CA THR A 120 10.87 6.93 -3.91
C THR A 120 10.28 5.65 -4.48
N THR A 121 10.68 5.27 -5.69
CA THR A 121 10.19 4.06 -6.36
C THR A 121 11.36 3.13 -6.61
N LEU A 122 11.25 1.89 -6.14
CA LEU A 122 12.32 0.89 -6.18
C LEU A 122 11.84 -0.41 -6.83
N GLU A 123 12.75 -1.08 -7.53
CA GLU A 123 12.52 -2.45 -7.95
C GLU A 123 13.18 -3.38 -6.92
N ILE A 124 12.46 -4.40 -6.51
CA ILE A 124 12.92 -5.38 -5.53
C ILE A 124 12.75 -6.79 -6.08
N SER A 125 13.42 -7.77 -5.46
CA SER A 125 13.40 -9.15 -5.96
C SER A 125 12.09 -9.86 -5.77
N ALA A 126 11.42 -9.65 -4.63
CA ALA A 126 10.15 -10.31 -4.31
C ALA A 126 9.44 -9.61 -3.15
N LEU A 127 8.16 -9.89 -3.05
CA LEU A 127 7.31 -9.46 -1.93
C LEU A 127 6.77 -10.70 -1.21
N PRO A 128 6.31 -10.57 0.04
CA PRO A 128 5.84 -11.73 0.83
C PRO A 128 4.67 -12.51 0.22
N THR A 129 3.87 -11.86 -0.62
CA THR A 129 2.75 -12.49 -1.34
C THR A 129 2.93 -12.25 -2.84
N PRO A 130 2.23 -12.98 -3.73
CA PRO A 130 2.47 -12.85 -5.17
C PRO A 130 1.85 -11.59 -5.79
N ILE A 131 2.29 -10.43 -5.30
CA ILE A 131 1.86 -9.12 -5.74
C ILE A 131 2.98 -8.40 -6.50
N ALA A 132 2.60 -7.44 -7.34
CA ALA A 132 3.54 -6.69 -8.16
C ALA A 132 3.93 -5.33 -7.56
N VAL A 133 3.19 -4.87 -6.57
CA VAL A 133 3.38 -3.54 -5.99
C VAL A 133 3.06 -3.54 -4.49
N GLU A 134 3.83 -2.77 -3.74
CA GLU A 134 3.59 -2.51 -2.32
C GLU A 134 3.99 -1.07 -2.03
N MET A 135 3.30 -0.43 -1.09
CA MET A 135 3.62 0.95 -0.69
C MET A 135 3.87 1.05 0.80
N LYS A 136 4.89 1.82 1.17
CA LYS A 136 5.16 2.28 2.54
C LYS A 136 4.79 3.76 2.59
N VAL A 137 3.89 4.13 3.51
CA VAL A 137 3.34 5.48 3.59
C VAL A 137 3.56 6.09 4.97
N ILE A 138 3.92 7.37 4.97
CA ILE A 138 3.96 8.19 6.19
C ILE A 138 3.02 9.36 5.95
N ALA A 139 2.13 9.60 6.93
CA ALA A 139 1.16 10.69 6.87
C ALA A 139 1.29 11.59 8.10
N LYS A 140 0.89 12.85 7.95
CA LYS A 140 0.85 13.79 9.06
C LYS A 140 -0.61 14.16 9.32
N ILE A 141 -1.07 13.89 10.53
CA ILE A 141 -2.43 14.22 10.93
C ILE A 141 -2.50 15.71 11.20
N LYS A 142 -3.45 16.39 10.57
CA LYS A 142 -3.73 17.81 10.86
C LYS A 142 -4.61 17.90 12.09
N ASN A 143 -4.25 18.81 12.95
CA ASN A 143 -5.08 19.16 14.10
C ASN A 143 -6.16 20.17 13.68
#